data_f85ff9701248f373f8446ab9b7f85347
#
_entry.id   f85ff9701248f373f8446ab9b7f85347
#
_cell.length_a   1.000
_cell.length_b   1.000
_cell.length_c   1.000
_cell.angle_alpha   90.00
_cell.angle_beta   90.00
_cell.angle_gamma   90.00
#
_symmetry.space_group_name_H-M   'P 1'
#
loop_
_entity.id
_entity.type
_entity.pdbx_description
1 polymer ?
#
loop_
_entity_poly.entity_id
_entity_poly.type
_entity_poly.pdbx_seq_one_letter_code
_entity_poly.pdbx_strand_id
1 'polypeptide(L)'
;VNNLSLNHNGKNILDDVSFKLHPGEFITLIGPNGAGKSSLIKVLLGIIKQDSGEIIRNDNIRIGYSPQSFTANPYIPISVLDFLTLNQKSDRKFTNETCKLTGIEELLKLPLKNLSGGELQKVLLTRALLNKPNILILDEPAQNLDVDGQMQLYKMIQDIHQKQNCAVLMVSHDLHRVMKESTQVLCLYHHICCEGLPESILKDKQFNDLFADQIHDLMATYEHHHNHHHEH
;
A
#
# COMPACT_ATOMS: atom_id res chain seq x y z
N VAL A 1 9.50 -13.02 -6.10
CA VAL A 1 9.95 -12.31 -7.30
C VAL A 1 11.43 -12.56 -7.44
N ASN A 2 11.87 -12.97 -8.64
CA ASN A 2 13.27 -13.29 -8.91
C ASN A 2 13.72 -12.60 -10.19
N ASN A 3 14.75 -11.76 -10.08
CA ASN A 3 15.47 -11.11 -11.18
C ASN A 3 14.57 -10.42 -12.21
N LEU A 4 13.51 -9.73 -11.70
CA LEU A 4 12.48 -9.12 -12.52
C LEU A 4 13.00 -7.84 -13.15
N SER A 5 12.91 -7.73 -14.48
CA SER A 5 13.26 -6.52 -15.23
C SER A 5 12.13 -6.09 -16.15
N LEU A 6 12.02 -4.79 -16.33
CA LEU A 6 11.01 -4.15 -17.17
C LEU A 6 11.60 -2.92 -17.87
N ASN A 7 11.52 -2.92 -19.20
CA ASN A 7 11.88 -1.79 -20.04
C ASN A 7 10.63 -1.15 -20.65
N HIS A 8 10.63 0.13 -20.76
CA HIS A 8 9.58 0.86 -21.46
C HIS A 8 10.19 1.97 -22.30
N ASN A 9 9.95 1.94 -23.61
CA ASN A 9 10.48 2.91 -24.58
C ASN A 9 12.01 3.11 -24.47
N GLY A 10 12.75 2.01 -24.31
CA GLY A 10 14.22 2.05 -24.20
C GLY A 10 14.76 2.51 -22.84
N LYS A 11 13.89 2.77 -21.88
CA LYS A 11 14.29 3.09 -20.49
C LYS A 11 14.10 1.87 -19.59
N ASN A 12 15.12 1.57 -18.80
CA ASN A 12 15.04 0.54 -17.78
C ASN A 12 14.22 1.07 -16.60
N ILE A 13 13.02 0.52 -16.42
CA ILE A 13 12.09 0.91 -15.35
C ILE A 13 12.32 0.06 -14.10
N LEU A 14 12.56 -1.24 -14.29
CA LEU A 14 12.93 -2.17 -13.24
C LEU A 14 14.12 -2.97 -13.73
N ASP A 15 15.10 -3.17 -12.86
CA ASP A 15 16.37 -3.81 -13.15
C ASP A 15 16.71 -4.83 -12.06
N ASP A 16 16.61 -6.10 -12.38
CA ASP A 16 16.99 -7.21 -11.49
C ASP A 16 16.32 -7.17 -10.11
N VAL A 17 15.03 -6.83 -10.06
CA VAL A 17 14.28 -6.73 -8.81
C VAL A 17 13.99 -8.11 -8.27
N SER A 18 14.48 -8.40 -7.06
CA SER A 18 14.24 -9.66 -6.35
C SER A 18 13.80 -9.38 -4.91
N PHE A 19 12.70 -9.99 -4.47
CA PHE A 19 12.25 -9.98 -3.08
C PHE A 19 11.23 -11.08 -2.82
N LYS A 20 10.95 -11.32 -1.55
CA LYS A 20 9.96 -12.30 -1.09
C LYS A 20 8.93 -11.59 -0.22
N LEU A 21 7.69 -12.09 -0.25
CA LEU A 21 6.63 -11.68 0.64
C LEU A 21 6.02 -12.95 1.25
N HIS A 22 6.17 -13.09 2.56
CA HIS A 22 5.66 -14.24 3.30
C HIS A 22 4.29 -13.95 3.94
N PRO A 23 3.50 -14.99 4.23
CA PRO A 23 2.24 -14.82 4.96
C PRO A 23 2.45 -14.06 6.28
N GLY A 24 1.59 -13.08 6.53
CA GLY A 24 1.64 -12.29 7.76
C GLY A 24 2.76 -11.25 7.81
N GLU A 25 3.50 -10.99 6.72
CA GLU A 25 4.44 -9.88 6.64
C GLU A 25 3.75 -8.58 6.24
N PHE A 26 4.26 -7.47 6.77
CA PHE A 26 3.89 -6.13 6.35
C PHE A 26 5.13 -5.45 5.76
N ILE A 27 5.23 -5.50 4.42
CA ILE A 27 6.34 -4.90 3.68
C ILE A 27 5.94 -3.53 3.16
N THR A 28 6.76 -2.51 3.42
CA THR A 28 6.58 -1.22 2.77
C THR A 28 7.66 -0.98 1.71
N LEU A 29 7.20 -0.69 0.51
CA LEU A 29 8.01 -0.30 -0.64
C LEU A 29 8.13 1.22 -0.67
N ILE A 30 9.33 1.73 -0.51
CA ILE A 30 9.66 3.15 -0.58
C ILE A 30 10.57 3.44 -1.77
N GLY A 31 10.66 4.68 -2.15
CA GLY A 31 11.54 5.12 -3.24
C GLY A 31 11.09 6.47 -3.81
N PRO A 32 11.96 7.21 -4.47
CA PRO A 32 11.61 8.49 -5.07
C PRO A 32 10.59 8.35 -6.20
N ASN A 33 10.05 9.48 -6.65
CA ASN A 33 9.17 9.51 -7.81
C ASN A 33 9.93 9.04 -9.06
N GLY A 34 9.28 8.17 -9.85
CA GLY A 34 9.92 7.57 -11.02
C GLY A 34 10.76 6.32 -10.73
N ALA A 35 10.93 5.91 -9.48
CA ALA A 35 11.74 4.74 -9.09
C ALA A 35 11.21 3.38 -9.58
N GLY A 36 9.99 3.32 -10.16
CA GLY A 36 9.41 2.09 -10.69
C GLY A 36 8.36 1.44 -9.77
N LYS A 37 8.01 2.03 -8.62
CA LYS A 37 7.07 1.45 -7.63
C LYS A 37 5.73 1.01 -8.24
N SER A 38 5.04 1.92 -8.91
CA SER A 38 3.74 1.61 -9.54
C SER A 38 3.89 0.64 -10.72
N SER A 39 5.03 0.65 -11.41
CA SER A 39 5.32 -0.34 -12.45
C SER A 39 5.52 -1.73 -11.86
N LEU A 40 6.25 -1.85 -10.76
CA LEU A 40 6.40 -3.10 -10.02
C LEU A 40 5.04 -3.64 -9.59
N ILE A 41 4.18 -2.81 -8.98
CA ILE A 41 2.81 -3.21 -8.62
C ILE A 41 2.04 -3.72 -9.84
N LYS A 42 2.07 -3.00 -10.97
CA LYS A 42 1.36 -3.42 -12.18
C LYS A 42 1.86 -4.76 -12.72
N VAL A 43 3.16 -5.03 -12.63
CA VAL A 43 3.74 -6.35 -12.99
C VAL A 43 3.29 -7.41 -11.99
N LEU A 44 3.31 -7.12 -10.69
CA LEU A 44 2.80 -8.04 -9.66
C LEU A 44 1.32 -8.36 -9.82
N LEU A 45 0.52 -7.45 -10.33
CA LEU A 45 -0.90 -7.67 -10.63
C LEU A 45 -1.14 -8.37 -11.97
N GLY A 46 -0.11 -8.55 -12.80
CA GLY A 46 -0.23 -9.10 -14.14
C GLY A 46 -0.86 -8.13 -15.16
N ILE A 47 -0.92 -6.85 -14.83
CA ILE A 47 -1.42 -5.79 -15.73
C ILE A 47 -0.36 -5.49 -16.82
N ILE A 48 0.90 -5.53 -16.44
CA ILE A 48 2.05 -5.39 -17.36
C ILE A 48 2.86 -6.67 -17.27
N LYS A 49 3.31 -7.17 -18.40
CA LYS A 49 4.23 -8.32 -18.47
C LYS A 49 5.66 -7.81 -18.35
N GLN A 50 6.46 -8.46 -17.49
CA GLN A 50 7.90 -8.23 -17.38
C GLN A 50 8.64 -8.70 -18.64
N ASP A 51 9.82 -8.13 -18.90
CA ASP A 51 10.69 -8.54 -19.99
C ASP A 51 11.53 -9.77 -19.61
N SER A 52 11.99 -9.83 -18.34
CA SER A 52 12.74 -10.96 -17.81
C SER A 52 12.43 -11.21 -16.33
N GLY A 53 12.93 -12.32 -15.80
CA GLY A 53 12.67 -12.75 -14.44
C GLY A 53 11.34 -13.47 -14.28
N GLU A 54 11.03 -13.84 -13.05
CA GLU A 54 9.83 -14.61 -12.75
C GLU A 54 9.12 -14.16 -11.49
N ILE A 55 7.81 -14.37 -11.46
CA ILE A 55 6.97 -14.19 -10.27
C ILE A 55 6.43 -15.56 -9.88
N ILE A 56 7.00 -16.12 -8.82
CA ILE A 56 6.53 -17.39 -8.26
C ILE A 56 5.43 -17.08 -7.25
N ARG A 57 4.29 -17.73 -7.41
CA ARG A 57 3.14 -17.61 -6.50
C ARG A 57 2.76 -19.01 -6.03
N ASN A 58 2.42 -19.12 -4.76
CA ASN A 58 1.80 -20.34 -4.26
C ASN A 58 0.41 -20.50 -4.87
N ASP A 59 -0.06 -21.74 -4.93
CA ASP A 59 -1.43 -22.03 -5.33
C ASP A 59 -2.41 -21.31 -4.41
N ASN A 60 -3.54 -20.85 -4.96
CA ASN A 60 -4.59 -20.12 -4.24
C ASN A 60 -4.26 -18.71 -3.75
N ILE A 61 -3.23 -18.05 -4.29
CA ILE A 61 -2.99 -16.63 -4.01
C ILE A 61 -4.17 -15.78 -4.52
N ARG A 62 -4.77 -15.02 -3.61
CA ARG A 62 -5.78 -14.00 -3.90
C ARG A 62 -5.22 -12.64 -3.50
N ILE A 63 -5.15 -11.75 -4.47
CA ILE A 63 -4.63 -10.39 -4.28
C ILE A 63 -5.81 -9.42 -4.19
N GLY A 64 -5.85 -8.63 -3.11
CA GLY A 64 -6.63 -7.42 -3.02
C GLY A 64 -5.76 -6.23 -3.41
N TYR A 65 -6.29 -5.31 -4.21
CA TYR A 65 -5.54 -4.14 -4.66
C TYR A 65 -6.32 -2.85 -4.43
N SER A 66 -5.70 -1.89 -3.77
CA SER A 66 -6.17 -0.51 -3.66
C SER A 66 -5.22 0.41 -4.42
N PRO A 67 -5.65 1.04 -5.52
CA PRO A 67 -4.81 1.91 -6.34
C PRO A 67 -4.58 3.27 -5.67
N GLN A 68 -3.48 3.94 -6.04
CA GLN A 68 -3.11 5.29 -5.61
C GLN A 68 -4.20 6.31 -5.96
N SER A 69 -4.77 6.21 -7.13
CA SER A 69 -5.81 7.11 -7.60
C SER A 69 -6.94 6.33 -8.27
N PHE A 70 -8.15 6.76 -8.01
CA PHE A 70 -9.34 6.29 -8.69
C PHE A 70 -10.24 7.48 -8.97
N THR A 71 -10.61 7.65 -10.23
CA THR A 71 -11.54 8.70 -10.64
C THR A 71 -12.83 8.06 -11.13
N ALA A 72 -13.91 8.26 -10.37
CA ALA A 72 -15.23 7.84 -10.82
C ALA A 72 -15.62 8.65 -12.06
N ASN A 73 -16.06 7.96 -13.12
CA ASN A 73 -16.59 8.65 -14.28
C ASN A 73 -17.87 9.41 -13.88
N PRO A 74 -17.90 10.76 -13.99
CA PRO A 74 -19.04 11.55 -13.52
C PRO A 74 -20.34 11.29 -14.27
N TYR A 75 -20.24 10.70 -15.46
CA TYR A 75 -21.41 10.36 -16.31
C TYR A 75 -22.00 8.98 -16.00
N ILE A 76 -21.33 8.16 -15.19
CA ILE A 76 -21.83 6.84 -14.78
C ILE A 76 -22.42 6.96 -13.37
N PRO A 77 -23.75 6.88 -13.21
CA PRO A 77 -24.40 6.96 -11.90
C PRO A 77 -24.29 5.61 -11.17
N ILE A 78 -23.09 5.27 -10.70
CA ILE A 78 -22.85 4.04 -9.94
C ILE A 78 -22.84 4.35 -8.44
N SER A 79 -23.61 3.59 -7.66
CA SER A 79 -23.57 3.66 -6.20
C SER A 79 -22.32 2.93 -5.64
N VAL A 80 -21.97 3.22 -4.39
CA VAL A 80 -20.90 2.49 -3.68
C VAL A 80 -21.21 0.99 -3.67
N LEU A 81 -22.45 0.59 -3.36
CA LEU A 81 -22.84 -0.82 -3.33
C LEU A 81 -22.65 -1.49 -4.69
N ASP A 82 -23.13 -0.86 -5.76
CA ASP A 82 -22.98 -1.41 -7.12
C ASP A 82 -21.51 -1.54 -7.50
N PHE A 83 -20.69 -0.54 -7.15
CA PHE A 83 -19.25 -0.58 -7.37
C PHE A 83 -18.57 -1.72 -6.61
N LEU A 84 -18.93 -1.93 -5.35
CA LEU A 84 -18.37 -3.02 -4.53
C LEU A 84 -18.74 -4.40 -5.07
N THR A 85 -19.95 -4.56 -5.58
CA THR A 85 -20.46 -5.84 -6.06
C THR A 85 -20.18 -6.11 -7.53
N LEU A 86 -19.68 -5.11 -8.28
CA LEU A 86 -19.35 -5.24 -9.69
C LEU A 86 -18.31 -6.34 -9.92
N ASN A 87 -18.67 -7.35 -10.72
CA ASN A 87 -17.85 -8.54 -11.03
C ASN A 87 -17.41 -9.36 -9.80
N GLN A 88 -18.11 -9.22 -8.67
CA GLN A 88 -17.83 -9.99 -7.47
C GLN A 88 -18.92 -11.04 -7.22
N LYS A 89 -18.49 -12.27 -6.96
CA LYS A 89 -19.35 -13.36 -6.47
C LYS A 89 -19.34 -13.43 -4.94
N SER A 90 -19.19 -12.27 -4.27
CA SER A 90 -19.12 -12.26 -2.81
C SER A 90 -20.49 -12.55 -2.20
N ASP A 91 -20.49 -13.35 -1.13
CA ASP A 91 -21.66 -13.55 -0.30
C ASP A 91 -22.11 -12.22 0.31
N ARG A 92 -23.41 -11.94 0.27
CA ARG A 92 -24.01 -10.71 0.81
C ARG A 92 -23.68 -10.50 2.29
N LYS A 93 -23.62 -11.58 3.07
CA LYS A 93 -23.26 -11.52 4.49
C LYS A 93 -21.82 -11.04 4.65
N PHE A 94 -20.88 -11.62 3.91
CA PHE A 94 -19.48 -11.22 3.95
C PHE A 94 -19.27 -9.78 3.46
N THR A 95 -20.02 -9.35 2.43
CA THR A 95 -19.98 -7.95 1.97
C THR A 95 -20.40 -7.01 3.10
N ASN A 96 -21.50 -7.29 3.79
CA ASN A 96 -21.98 -6.46 4.90
C ASN A 96 -20.97 -6.43 6.07
N GLU A 97 -20.38 -7.56 6.43
CA GLU A 97 -19.36 -7.66 7.48
C GLU A 97 -18.13 -6.83 7.12
N THR A 98 -17.70 -6.89 5.85
CA THR A 98 -16.56 -6.11 5.36
C THR A 98 -16.87 -4.60 5.35
N CYS A 99 -18.06 -4.20 4.92
CA CYS A 99 -18.49 -2.80 4.98
C CYS A 99 -18.50 -2.26 6.42
N LYS A 100 -18.97 -3.08 7.37
CA LYS A 100 -18.95 -2.73 8.79
C LYS A 100 -17.51 -2.60 9.33
N LEU A 101 -16.63 -3.52 8.94
CA LEU A 101 -15.22 -3.47 9.34
C LEU A 101 -14.54 -2.17 8.88
N THR A 102 -14.88 -1.69 7.70
CA THR A 102 -14.31 -0.48 7.10
C THR A 102 -15.11 0.81 7.37
N GLY A 103 -16.26 0.69 8.05
CA GLY A 103 -17.09 1.82 8.46
C GLY A 103 -17.71 2.59 7.28
N ILE A 104 -18.13 1.89 6.22
CA ILE A 104 -18.71 2.51 5.02
C ILE A 104 -20.21 2.23 4.85
N GLU A 105 -20.89 1.70 5.86
CA GLU A 105 -22.28 1.25 5.76
C GLU A 105 -23.23 2.37 5.30
N GLU A 106 -23.01 3.59 5.80
CA GLU A 106 -23.84 4.76 5.45
C GLU A 106 -23.56 5.27 4.03
N LEU A 107 -22.40 4.90 3.45
CA LEU A 107 -22.00 5.32 2.11
C LEU A 107 -22.61 4.46 0.99
N LEU A 108 -23.14 3.28 1.30
CA LEU A 108 -23.50 2.25 0.32
C LEU A 108 -24.45 2.74 -0.78
N LYS A 109 -25.36 3.67 -0.44
CA LYS A 109 -26.35 4.23 -1.37
C LYS A 109 -25.87 5.49 -2.09
N LEU A 110 -24.74 6.07 -1.66
CA LEU A 110 -24.23 7.28 -2.27
C LEU A 110 -23.58 6.99 -3.62
N PRO A 111 -23.71 7.92 -4.58
CA PRO A 111 -22.95 7.85 -5.83
C PRO A 111 -21.44 7.99 -5.52
N LEU A 112 -20.59 7.17 -6.16
CA LEU A 112 -19.12 7.24 -5.98
C LEU A 112 -18.54 8.63 -6.18
N LYS A 113 -19.06 9.38 -7.13
CA LYS A 113 -18.60 10.74 -7.46
C LYS A 113 -18.82 11.77 -6.35
N ASN A 114 -19.67 11.46 -5.38
CA ASN A 114 -20.02 12.36 -4.30
C ASN A 114 -19.18 12.10 -3.02
N LEU A 115 -18.32 11.11 -3.04
CA LEU A 115 -17.48 10.75 -1.90
C LEU A 115 -16.33 11.75 -1.73
N SER A 116 -16.01 12.06 -0.48
CA SER A 116 -14.74 12.68 -0.12
C SER A 116 -13.56 11.76 -0.44
N GLY A 117 -12.34 12.29 -0.47
CA GLY A 117 -11.14 11.48 -0.71
C GLY A 117 -10.98 10.35 0.32
N GLY A 118 -11.22 10.63 1.60
CA GLY A 118 -11.14 9.63 2.66
C GLY A 118 -12.21 8.54 2.58
N GLU A 119 -13.45 8.91 2.23
CA GLU A 119 -14.53 7.94 2.02
C GLU A 119 -14.23 7.06 0.81
N LEU A 120 -13.72 7.63 -0.27
CA LEU A 120 -13.33 6.87 -1.46
C LEU A 120 -12.22 5.88 -1.16
N GLN A 121 -11.20 6.27 -0.39
CA GLN A 121 -10.11 5.36 0.02
C GLN A 121 -10.64 4.19 0.87
N LYS A 122 -11.56 4.44 1.81
CA LYS A 122 -12.23 3.38 2.58
C LYS A 122 -13.03 2.43 1.66
N VAL A 123 -13.71 2.96 0.65
CA VAL A 123 -14.45 2.16 -0.33
C VAL A 123 -13.50 1.32 -1.20
N LEU A 124 -12.37 1.88 -1.65
CA LEU A 124 -11.35 1.13 -2.42
C LEU A 124 -10.73 0.01 -1.59
N LEU A 125 -10.39 0.29 -0.33
CA LEU A 125 -9.91 -0.73 0.59
C LEU A 125 -10.95 -1.83 0.82
N THR A 126 -12.22 -1.45 1.05
CA THR A 126 -13.33 -2.41 1.17
C THR A 126 -13.39 -3.32 -0.05
N ARG A 127 -13.36 -2.75 -1.24
CA ARG A 127 -13.39 -3.53 -2.49
C ARG A 127 -12.23 -4.51 -2.59
N ALA A 128 -11.02 -4.09 -2.21
CA ALA A 128 -9.85 -4.96 -2.19
C ALA A 128 -10.05 -6.17 -1.26
N LEU A 129 -10.72 -5.96 -0.12
CA LEU A 129 -10.99 -7.01 0.88
C LEU A 129 -12.08 -8.00 0.48
N LEU A 130 -13.03 -7.61 -0.38
CA LEU A 130 -14.14 -8.49 -0.79
C LEU A 130 -13.68 -9.76 -1.50
N ASN A 131 -12.48 -9.79 -2.06
CA ASN A 131 -11.86 -11.00 -2.62
C ASN A 131 -11.31 -11.97 -1.57
N LYS A 132 -11.45 -11.69 -0.27
CA LYS A 132 -10.81 -12.45 0.82
C LYS A 132 -9.32 -12.64 0.53
N PRO A 133 -8.57 -11.54 0.33
CA PRO A 133 -7.18 -11.63 -0.09
C PRO A 133 -6.32 -12.26 1.00
N ASN A 134 -5.28 -12.98 0.58
CA ASN A 134 -4.16 -13.36 1.45
C ASN A 134 -2.93 -12.48 1.20
N ILE A 135 -2.97 -11.64 0.15
CA ILE A 135 -2.04 -10.52 -0.08
C ILE A 135 -2.86 -9.26 -0.39
N LEU A 136 -2.59 -8.20 0.35
CA LEU A 136 -3.17 -6.87 0.14
C LEU A 136 -2.09 -5.94 -0.40
N ILE A 137 -2.28 -5.43 -1.61
CA ILE A 137 -1.39 -4.45 -2.24
C ILE A 137 -2.06 -3.08 -2.14
N LEU A 138 -1.36 -2.12 -1.52
CA LEU A 138 -1.83 -0.77 -1.28
C LEU A 138 -0.86 0.23 -1.92
N ASP A 139 -1.32 0.96 -2.94
CA ASP A 139 -0.50 1.94 -3.64
C ASP A 139 -0.82 3.35 -3.10
N GLU A 140 0.01 3.87 -2.21
CA GLU A 140 -0.13 5.17 -1.52
C GLU A 140 -1.55 5.42 -0.96
N PRO A 141 -2.09 4.53 -0.13
CA PRO A 141 -3.51 4.52 0.23
C PRO A 141 -3.97 5.76 1.02
N ALA A 142 -3.05 6.47 1.67
CA ALA A 142 -3.35 7.65 2.50
C ALA A 142 -3.01 8.98 1.79
N GLN A 143 -2.63 8.94 0.51
CA GLN A 143 -2.33 10.16 -0.23
C GLN A 143 -3.57 11.08 -0.31
N ASN A 144 -3.36 12.37 -0.13
CA ASN A 144 -4.41 13.40 -0.17
C ASN A 144 -5.46 13.32 0.96
N LEU A 145 -5.19 12.58 2.04
CA LEU A 145 -5.97 12.61 3.25
C LEU A 145 -5.37 13.61 4.24
N ASP A 146 -6.22 14.22 5.07
CA ASP A 146 -5.78 14.95 6.24
C ASP A 146 -5.16 14.02 7.29
N VAL A 147 -4.50 14.58 8.29
CA VAL A 147 -3.76 13.81 9.31
C VAL A 147 -4.67 12.80 10.02
N ASP A 148 -5.88 13.20 10.38
CA ASP A 148 -6.83 12.32 11.07
C ASP A 148 -7.32 11.18 10.17
N GLY A 149 -7.63 11.47 8.90
CA GLY A 149 -8.00 10.48 7.90
C GLY A 149 -6.89 9.48 7.64
N GLN A 150 -5.64 9.93 7.56
CA GLN A 150 -4.47 9.06 7.44
C GLN A 150 -4.35 8.13 8.65
N MET A 151 -4.45 8.67 9.88
CA MET A 151 -4.37 7.87 11.10
C MET A 151 -5.46 6.79 11.16
N GLN A 152 -6.68 7.13 10.83
CA GLN A 152 -7.79 6.18 10.80
C GLN A 152 -7.57 5.07 9.76
N LEU A 153 -7.12 5.44 8.56
CA LEU A 153 -6.88 4.47 7.48
C LEU A 153 -5.75 3.50 7.81
N TYR A 154 -4.61 4.00 8.32
CA TYR A 154 -3.50 3.15 8.72
C TYR A 154 -3.87 2.21 9.87
N LYS A 155 -4.59 2.70 10.88
CA LYS A 155 -5.11 1.86 11.96
C LYS A 155 -6.01 0.75 11.42
N MET A 156 -6.88 1.07 10.47
CA MET A 156 -7.75 0.09 9.82
C MET A 156 -6.93 -0.97 9.06
N ILE A 157 -5.90 -0.56 8.31
CA ILE A 157 -5.01 -1.48 7.59
C ILE A 157 -4.30 -2.42 8.57
N GLN A 158 -3.79 -1.90 9.69
CA GLN A 158 -3.16 -2.69 10.74
C GLN A 158 -4.14 -3.71 11.36
N ASP A 159 -5.34 -3.27 11.70
CA ASP A 159 -6.39 -4.15 12.24
C ASP A 159 -6.73 -5.29 11.27
N ILE A 160 -6.80 -4.99 9.97
CA ILE A 160 -7.04 -5.99 8.93
C ILE A 160 -5.88 -6.98 8.84
N HIS A 161 -4.65 -6.46 8.76
CA HIS A 161 -3.43 -7.27 8.71
C HIS A 161 -3.37 -8.26 9.87
N GLN A 162 -3.55 -7.77 11.10
CA GLN A 162 -3.46 -8.60 12.31
C GLN A 162 -4.60 -9.63 12.41
N LYS A 163 -5.86 -9.22 12.13
CA LYS A 163 -7.03 -10.10 12.29
C LYS A 163 -7.16 -11.14 11.20
N GLN A 164 -6.72 -10.83 9.97
CA GLN A 164 -6.89 -11.72 8.81
C GLN A 164 -5.62 -12.47 8.44
N ASN A 165 -4.50 -12.23 9.12
CA ASN A 165 -3.18 -12.78 8.77
C ASN A 165 -2.85 -12.60 7.27
N CYS A 166 -3.27 -11.46 6.74
CA CYS A 166 -3.08 -11.11 5.33
C CYS A 166 -1.72 -10.42 5.18
N ALA A 167 -0.89 -10.90 4.26
CA ALA A 167 0.36 -10.21 3.94
C ALA A 167 0.04 -8.86 3.29
N VAL A 168 0.80 -7.82 3.61
CA VAL A 168 0.61 -6.47 3.08
C VAL A 168 1.86 -6.03 2.33
N LEU A 169 1.69 -5.57 1.09
CA LEU A 169 2.68 -4.80 0.35
C LEU A 169 2.14 -3.39 0.16
N MET A 170 2.69 -2.44 0.87
CA MET A 170 2.25 -1.05 0.83
C MET A 170 3.32 -0.16 0.17
N VAL A 171 2.92 0.68 -0.77
CA VAL A 171 3.75 1.80 -1.21
C VAL A 171 3.45 3.00 -0.33
N SER A 172 4.49 3.62 0.20
CA SER A 172 4.36 4.84 1.00
C SER A 172 5.58 5.74 0.79
N HIS A 173 5.37 7.03 0.94
CA HIS A 173 6.41 8.04 1.03
C HIS A 173 6.51 8.66 2.45
N ASP A 174 5.63 8.27 3.36
CA ASP A 174 5.62 8.72 4.76
C ASP A 174 6.56 7.84 5.60
N LEU A 175 7.81 8.28 5.76
CA LEU A 175 8.83 7.53 6.49
C LEU A 175 8.47 7.30 7.97
N HIS A 176 7.74 8.22 8.62
CA HIS A 176 7.30 8.03 10.01
C HIS A 176 6.39 6.80 10.13
N ARG A 177 5.45 6.65 9.20
CA ARG A 177 4.54 5.51 9.16
C ARG A 177 5.25 4.22 8.81
N VAL A 178 6.14 4.30 7.81
CA VAL A 178 6.97 3.17 7.39
C VAL A 178 7.72 2.58 8.58
N MET A 179 8.39 3.44 9.35
CA MET A 179 9.19 3.00 10.51
C MET A 179 8.35 2.39 11.64
N LYS A 180 7.10 2.81 11.78
CA LYS A 180 6.23 2.35 12.87
C LYS A 180 5.47 1.07 12.53
N GLU A 181 5.09 0.90 11.28
CA GLU A 181 4.04 -0.06 10.91
C GLU A 181 4.56 -1.26 10.11
N SER A 182 5.76 -1.14 9.52
CA SER A 182 6.32 -2.18 8.66
C SER A 182 7.09 -3.24 9.44
N THR A 183 6.98 -4.49 9.04
CA THR A 183 7.88 -5.57 9.47
C THR A 183 9.17 -5.57 8.66
N GLN A 184 9.10 -5.08 7.43
CA GLN A 184 10.24 -4.97 6.51
C GLN A 184 10.05 -3.77 5.58
N VAL A 185 11.15 -3.13 5.20
CA VAL A 185 11.18 -2.04 4.23
C VAL A 185 12.00 -2.46 3.02
N LEU A 186 11.50 -2.15 1.84
CA LEU A 186 12.21 -2.31 0.56
C LEU A 186 12.40 -0.93 -0.07
N CYS A 187 13.65 -0.58 -0.37
CA CYS A 187 13.98 0.66 -1.06
C CYS A 187 14.14 0.38 -2.56
N LEU A 188 13.29 0.96 -3.36
CA LEU A 188 13.32 0.81 -4.82
C LEU A 188 13.89 2.07 -5.48
N TYR A 189 14.90 1.89 -6.30
CA TYR A 189 15.37 2.87 -7.27
C TYR A 189 15.78 2.13 -8.55
N HIS A 190 14.79 1.77 -9.36
CA HIS A 190 14.87 0.83 -10.47
C HIS A 190 15.26 -0.60 -10.07
N HIS A 191 16.06 -0.79 -9.07
CA HIS A 191 16.42 -2.05 -8.41
C HIS A 191 16.16 -1.94 -6.90
N ILE A 192 16.20 -3.04 -6.16
CA ILE A 192 16.18 -2.99 -4.70
C ILE A 192 17.56 -2.56 -4.22
N CYS A 193 17.68 -1.30 -3.80
CA CYS A 193 18.94 -0.72 -3.33
C CYS A 193 19.20 -1.02 -1.85
N CYS A 194 18.15 -1.16 -1.03
CA CYS A 194 18.26 -1.58 0.35
C CYS A 194 17.02 -2.33 0.81
N GLU A 195 17.18 -3.25 1.73
CA GLU A 195 16.09 -3.98 2.38
C GLU A 195 16.44 -4.33 3.83
N GLY A 196 15.43 -4.39 4.69
CA GLY A 196 15.62 -4.79 6.08
C GLY A 196 14.53 -4.31 7.02
N LEU A 197 14.78 -4.50 8.31
CA LEU A 197 13.94 -3.97 9.38
C LEU A 197 13.98 -2.42 9.35
N PRO A 198 12.89 -1.74 9.71
CA PRO A 198 12.85 -0.28 9.73
C PRO A 198 14.04 0.38 10.46
N GLU A 199 14.39 -0.13 11.66
CA GLU A 199 15.51 0.41 12.43
C GLU A 199 16.89 0.20 11.76
N SER A 200 17.05 -0.85 10.97
CA SER A 200 18.27 -1.17 10.25
C SER A 200 18.45 -0.29 9.03
N ILE A 201 17.35 0.01 8.34
CA ILE A 201 17.32 0.84 7.13
C ILE A 201 17.79 2.26 7.42
N LEU A 202 17.46 2.83 8.57
CA LEU A 202 17.93 4.18 8.98
C LEU A 202 19.46 4.31 9.04
N LYS A 203 20.18 3.20 9.17
CA LYS A 203 21.65 3.14 9.20
C LYS A 203 22.25 2.81 7.83
N ASP A 204 21.42 2.48 6.86
CA ASP A 204 21.87 2.13 5.52
C ASP A 204 22.30 3.38 4.76
N LYS A 205 23.48 3.32 4.11
CA LYS A 205 24.03 4.46 3.39
C LYS A 205 23.20 4.79 2.16
N GLN A 206 22.73 3.81 1.41
CA GLN A 206 21.95 4.04 0.19
C GLN A 206 20.58 4.63 0.52
N PHE A 207 19.98 4.19 1.64
CA PHE A 207 18.77 4.81 2.16
C PHE A 207 19.00 6.29 2.52
N ASN A 208 20.07 6.60 3.24
CA ASN A 208 20.40 7.96 3.64
C ASN A 208 20.69 8.86 2.42
N ASP A 209 21.38 8.34 1.40
CA ASP A 209 21.66 9.09 0.17
C ASP A 209 20.37 9.38 -0.63
N LEU A 210 19.40 8.46 -0.63
CA LEU A 210 18.13 8.62 -1.36
C LEU A 210 17.09 9.49 -0.65
N PHE A 211 17.13 9.55 0.68
CA PHE A 211 16.10 10.19 1.50
C PHE A 211 16.65 11.26 2.45
N ALA A 212 17.84 11.84 2.13
CA ALA A 212 18.55 12.79 3.00
C ALA A 212 17.67 13.91 3.54
N ASP A 213 16.88 14.57 2.65
CA ASP A 213 16.00 15.66 3.05
C ASP A 213 14.89 15.22 4.01
N GLN A 214 14.32 14.04 3.78
CA GLN A 214 13.20 13.49 4.59
C GLN A 214 13.68 12.94 5.93
N ILE A 215 14.91 12.46 6.01
CA ILE A 215 15.53 11.95 7.25
C ILE A 215 15.82 13.12 8.20
N HIS A 216 16.20 14.26 7.69
CA HIS A 216 16.43 15.45 8.52
C HIS A 216 15.14 15.84 9.28
N ASP A 217 14.00 15.79 8.60
CA ASP A 217 12.69 16.05 9.20
C ASP A 217 12.30 14.97 10.21
N LEU A 218 12.60 13.71 9.90
CA LEU A 218 12.35 12.56 10.76
C LEU A 218 13.13 12.66 12.08
N MET A 219 14.43 12.97 12.01
CA MET A 219 15.30 13.09 13.18
C MET A 219 14.94 14.28 14.04
N ALA A 220 14.60 15.43 13.46
CA ALA A 220 14.16 16.59 14.20
C ALA A 220 12.90 16.32 15.04
N THR A 221 12.00 15.50 14.55
CA THR A 221 10.78 15.09 15.28
C THR A 221 11.07 14.08 16.40
N TYR A 222 12.06 13.19 16.22
CA TYR A 222 12.48 12.22 17.23
C TYR A 222 13.19 12.89 18.42
N GLU A 223 14.02 13.90 18.20
CA GLU A 223 14.70 14.63 19.28
C GLU A 223 13.72 15.42 20.15
N HIS A 224 12.62 15.93 19.58
CA HIS A 224 11.59 16.62 20.37
C HIS A 224 10.79 15.72 21.31
N HIS A 225 10.65 14.42 21.00
CA HIS A 225 9.91 13.50 21.87
C HIS A 225 10.74 12.94 23.04
N HIS A 226 12.07 12.98 22.98
CA HIS A 226 12.93 12.50 24.07
C HIS A 226 13.26 13.56 25.13
N ASN A 227 12.99 14.84 24.89
CA ASN A 227 13.31 15.91 25.83
C ASN A 227 12.20 16.22 26.87
N HIS A 228 11.13 15.44 26.96
CA HIS A 228 10.04 15.67 27.93
C HIS A 228 9.99 14.67 29.09
N HIS A 229 11.04 13.92 29.36
CA HIS A 229 11.11 13.03 30.53
C HIS A 229 12.40 13.25 31.33
N HIS A 230 12.60 14.45 31.88
CA HIS A 230 13.40 14.68 33.09
C HIS A 230 13.08 16.07 33.62
N GLU A 231 12.13 16.11 34.55
CA GLU A 231 12.13 17.01 35.70
C GLU A 231 10.82 16.80 36.50
N HIS A 232 10.98 16.15 37.61
CA HIS A 232 10.42 16.18 38.95
C HIS A 232 10.15 14.79 39.50
#